data_5eb21c9352aeddbc496916b99b8772d0
#
_entry.id   5eb21c9352aeddbc496916b99b8772d0
#
_cell.length_a   1.000
_cell.length_b   1.000
_cell.length_c   1.000
_cell.angle_alpha   90.00
_cell.angle_beta   90.00
_cell.angle_gamma   90.00
#
_symmetry.space_group_name_H-M   'P 1'
#
loop_
_entity.id
_entity.type
_entity.pdbx_description
1 polymer ?
#
loop_
_entity_poly.entity_id
_entity_poly.type
_entity_poly.pdbx_seq_one_letter_code
_entity_poly.pdbx_strand_id
1 'polypeptide(L)'
;MAMDSVTTTPDDRRRCQVLGVPVDACRDVCAAALGLHARGGGRIVTLNAEMTMSARSDASLGQAIRTADLVIPDGAGVVWALSRQRIRVVKTAGIELAWTLLDYAAAHQWNVALVGASPDVMETLRVELPQRITGLNLSFTVDGYQAEEAWPGIEAQLKTLQPDLVLVALGVPRQETWSKRVGSGQPGLWMGVGGSFDVWAGTKKRAPGWMCRFQLEWLYRLIQEPTRWRRMLSLPAFVLDVIRLG
;
A
#
# COMPACT_ATOMS: atom_id res chain seq x y z
N MET A 1 28.23 -20.82 -10.50
CA MET A 1 26.83 -21.02 -10.88
C MET A 1 26.27 -19.65 -11.21
N ALA A 2 25.84 -19.47 -12.44
CA ALA A 2 25.58 -18.17 -13.05
C ALA A 2 24.45 -17.40 -12.31
N MET A 3 24.72 -16.13 -11.98
CA MET A 3 23.71 -15.17 -11.56
C MET A 3 22.80 -14.93 -12.76
N ASP A 4 21.53 -15.36 -12.64
CA ASP A 4 20.51 -15.00 -13.61
C ASP A 4 20.34 -13.47 -13.58
N SER A 5 20.76 -12.85 -14.66
CA SER A 5 20.48 -11.46 -14.95
C SER A 5 18.96 -11.29 -15.02
N VAL A 6 18.41 -10.54 -14.06
CA VAL A 6 17.02 -10.06 -14.13
C VAL A 6 16.92 -9.26 -15.43
N THR A 7 16.46 -9.90 -16.48
CA THR A 7 16.02 -9.22 -17.71
C THR A 7 14.84 -8.34 -17.31
N THR A 8 15.06 -7.04 -17.23
CA THR A 8 14.02 -6.03 -17.10
C THR A 8 13.09 -6.17 -18.29
N THR A 9 12.01 -6.91 -18.11
CA THR A 9 10.87 -6.91 -19.05
C THR A 9 10.40 -5.46 -19.20
N PRO A 10 10.07 -5.00 -20.41
CA PRO A 10 9.51 -3.66 -20.60
C PRO A 10 8.33 -3.49 -19.66
N ASP A 11 8.24 -2.33 -19.00
CA ASP A 11 7.13 -1.96 -18.11
C ASP A 11 5.81 -2.10 -18.91
N ASP A 12 5.13 -3.23 -18.81
CA ASP A 12 3.84 -3.51 -19.50
C ASP A 12 2.67 -2.81 -18.80
N ARG A 13 2.99 -1.87 -17.93
CA ARG A 13 2.06 -1.08 -17.13
C ARG A 13 1.23 -0.16 -18.01
N ARG A 14 -0.09 -0.29 -17.91
CA ARG A 14 -1.06 0.61 -18.53
C ARG A 14 -1.78 1.39 -17.44
N ARG A 15 -1.63 2.72 -17.41
CA ARG A 15 -2.44 3.58 -16.53
C ARG A 15 -3.84 3.74 -17.08
N CYS A 16 -4.82 3.33 -16.27
CA CYS A 16 -6.25 3.37 -16.51
C CYS A 16 -6.92 4.28 -15.49
N GLN A 17 -8.25 4.39 -15.52
CA GLN A 17 -9.00 5.14 -14.52
C GLN A 17 -10.23 4.35 -14.06
N VAL A 18 -10.55 4.47 -12.77
CA VAL A 18 -11.81 4.01 -12.19
C VAL A 18 -12.48 5.22 -11.54
N LEU A 19 -13.62 5.64 -12.09
CA LEU A 19 -14.36 6.84 -11.66
C LEU A 19 -13.49 8.11 -11.62
N GLY A 20 -12.58 8.26 -12.59
CA GLY A 20 -11.66 9.40 -12.69
C GLY A 20 -10.41 9.32 -11.78
N VAL A 21 -10.26 8.23 -11.01
CA VAL A 21 -9.08 7.97 -10.19
C VAL A 21 -8.13 7.04 -10.94
N PRO A 22 -6.83 7.37 -11.07
CA PRO A 22 -5.89 6.54 -11.80
C PRO A 22 -5.62 5.20 -11.09
N VAL A 23 -5.41 4.17 -11.88
CA VAL A 23 -4.99 2.84 -11.44
C VAL A 23 -4.15 2.19 -12.52
N ASP A 24 -3.10 1.50 -12.14
CA ASP A 24 -2.18 0.86 -13.06
C ASP A 24 -2.55 -0.63 -13.25
N ALA A 25 -2.83 -1.00 -14.48
CA ALA A 25 -2.96 -2.39 -14.90
C ALA A 25 -1.58 -2.90 -15.29
N CYS A 26 -1.04 -3.83 -14.55
CA CYS A 26 0.21 -4.55 -14.84
C CYS A 26 0.03 -6.04 -14.59
N ARG A 27 0.82 -6.87 -15.26
CA ARG A 27 0.79 -8.33 -15.10
C ARG A 27 1.49 -8.77 -13.83
N ASP A 28 2.61 -8.12 -13.54
CA ASP A 28 3.43 -8.38 -12.35
C ASP A 28 3.64 -7.07 -11.59
N VAL A 29 2.89 -6.93 -10.49
CA VAL A 29 2.93 -5.75 -9.63
C VAL A 29 4.26 -5.67 -8.86
N CYS A 30 4.82 -6.83 -8.48
CA CYS A 30 6.10 -6.87 -7.78
C CYS A 30 7.24 -6.41 -8.71
N ALA A 31 7.28 -6.92 -9.94
CA ALA A 31 8.26 -6.48 -10.94
C ALA A 31 8.12 -4.98 -11.24
N ALA A 32 6.89 -4.45 -11.34
CA ALA A 32 6.64 -3.03 -11.51
C ALA A 32 7.18 -2.18 -10.34
N ALA A 33 6.99 -2.64 -9.09
CA ALA A 33 7.50 -1.98 -7.89
C ALA A 33 9.05 -2.01 -7.86
N LEU A 34 9.66 -3.16 -8.12
CA LEU A 34 11.12 -3.30 -8.18
C LEU A 34 11.72 -2.45 -9.32
N GLY A 35 11.03 -2.37 -10.46
CA GLY A 35 11.40 -1.48 -11.55
C GLY A 35 11.35 0.01 -11.17
N LEU A 36 10.45 0.44 -10.26
CA LEU A 36 10.48 1.79 -9.70
C LEU A 36 11.73 1.99 -8.83
N HIS A 37 12.04 1.05 -7.95
CA HIS A 37 13.25 1.13 -7.11
C HIS A 37 14.50 1.28 -7.97
N ALA A 38 14.65 0.46 -9.01
CA ALA A 38 15.80 0.51 -9.93
C ALA A 38 15.96 1.86 -10.67
N ARG A 39 14.85 2.63 -10.79
CA ARG A 39 14.86 3.99 -11.39
C ARG A 39 14.99 5.11 -10.36
N GLY A 40 15.31 4.80 -9.12
CA GLY A 40 15.53 5.79 -8.06
C GLY A 40 14.41 5.86 -7.02
N GLY A 41 13.39 5.03 -7.14
CA GLY A 41 12.30 4.95 -6.16
C GLY A 41 10.96 5.48 -6.68
N GLY A 42 9.98 5.55 -5.79
CA GLY A 42 8.65 6.04 -6.10
C GLY A 42 7.60 5.66 -5.07
N ARG A 43 6.42 6.26 -5.19
CA ARG A 43 5.29 6.04 -4.28
C ARG A 43 4.31 5.04 -4.85
N ILE A 44 3.96 4.06 -4.02
CA ILE A 44 3.00 2.98 -4.34
C ILE A 44 1.73 3.21 -3.54
N VAL A 45 0.59 3.26 -4.21
CA VAL A 45 -0.74 3.36 -3.59
C VAL A 45 -1.54 2.10 -3.87
N THR A 46 -2.15 1.53 -2.84
CA THR A 46 -3.06 0.38 -2.93
C THR A 46 -4.50 0.88 -3.01
N LEU A 47 -5.02 1.05 -4.23
CA LEU A 47 -6.33 1.66 -4.47
C LEU A 47 -7.46 0.66 -4.29
N ASN A 48 -8.38 0.92 -3.37
CA ASN A 48 -9.61 0.18 -3.19
C ASN A 48 -10.87 1.04 -3.45
N ALA A 49 -12.05 0.45 -3.43
CA ALA A 49 -13.31 1.15 -3.72
C ALA A 49 -13.60 2.29 -2.73
N GLU A 50 -13.35 2.10 -1.43
CA GLU A 50 -13.50 3.13 -0.40
C GLU A 50 -12.58 4.33 -0.70
N MET A 51 -11.31 4.06 -0.97
CA MET A 51 -10.32 5.10 -1.29
C MET A 51 -10.66 5.80 -2.61
N THR A 52 -11.17 5.09 -3.61
CA THR A 52 -11.65 5.67 -4.88
C THR A 52 -12.75 6.70 -4.62
N MET A 53 -13.74 6.35 -3.81
CA MET A 53 -14.84 7.29 -3.48
C MET A 53 -14.35 8.47 -2.66
N SER A 54 -13.50 8.25 -1.66
CA SER A 54 -12.91 9.32 -0.85
C SER A 54 -12.07 10.29 -1.69
N ALA A 55 -11.30 9.79 -2.66
CA ALA A 55 -10.46 10.62 -3.54
C ALA A 55 -11.27 11.56 -4.45
N ARG A 56 -12.55 11.27 -4.69
CA ARG A 56 -13.44 12.15 -5.48
C ARG A 56 -13.94 13.36 -4.68
N SER A 57 -14.03 13.23 -3.36
CA SER A 57 -14.48 14.30 -2.46
C SER A 57 -13.33 14.99 -1.72
N ASP A 58 -12.19 14.33 -1.55
CA ASP A 58 -10.98 14.88 -0.93
C ASP A 58 -9.93 15.18 -2.01
N ALA A 59 -9.76 16.45 -2.32
CA ALA A 59 -8.82 16.92 -3.35
C ALA A 59 -7.35 16.58 -3.01
N SER A 60 -7.00 16.57 -1.71
CA SER A 60 -5.63 16.26 -1.25
C SER A 60 -5.31 14.79 -1.46
N LEU A 61 -6.22 13.89 -1.06
CA LEU A 61 -6.10 12.46 -1.32
C LEU A 61 -6.10 12.18 -2.83
N GLY A 62 -7.03 12.78 -3.58
CA GLY A 62 -7.09 12.64 -5.03
C GLY A 62 -5.79 13.06 -5.70
N GLN A 63 -5.17 14.14 -5.26
CA GLN A 63 -3.87 14.57 -5.78
C GLN A 63 -2.74 13.62 -5.36
N ALA A 64 -2.75 13.11 -4.11
CA ALA A 64 -1.74 12.16 -3.66
C ALA A 64 -1.75 10.87 -4.51
N ILE A 65 -2.94 10.39 -4.88
CA ILE A 65 -3.10 9.22 -5.74
C ILE A 65 -2.71 9.54 -7.19
N ARG A 66 -3.17 10.66 -7.76
CA ARG A 66 -2.85 11.04 -9.15
C ARG A 66 -1.36 11.20 -9.41
N THR A 67 -0.61 11.66 -8.42
CA THR A 67 0.84 11.87 -8.53
C THR A 67 1.67 10.69 -8.01
N ALA A 68 1.03 9.56 -7.64
CA ALA A 68 1.73 8.33 -7.28
C ALA A 68 2.35 7.67 -8.52
N ASP A 69 3.52 7.07 -8.33
CA ASP A 69 4.30 6.44 -9.39
C ASP A 69 3.71 5.08 -9.79
N LEU A 70 3.09 4.38 -8.84
CA LEU A 70 2.37 3.13 -9.06
C LEU A 70 1.09 3.11 -8.23
N VAL A 71 -0.06 2.89 -8.87
CA VAL A 71 -1.36 2.76 -8.20
C VAL A 71 -1.92 1.38 -8.51
N ILE A 72 -1.82 0.46 -7.56
CA ILE A 72 -2.23 -0.93 -7.76
C ILE A 72 -3.70 -1.15 -7.37
N PRO A 73 -4.45 -1.99 -8.12
CA PRO A 73 -5.82 -2.34 -7.78
C PRO A 73 -5.84 -3.28 -6.56
N ASP A 74 -6.28 -2.78 -5.41
CA ASP A 74 -6.49 -3.56 -4.18
C ASP A 74 -7.99 -3.76 -3.93
N GLY A 75 -8.36 -5.00 -3.68
CA GLY A 75 -9.75 -5.37 -3.42
C GLY A 75 -10.62 -5.58 -4.67
N ALA A 76 -11.75 -6.24 -4.43
CA ALA A 76 -12.67 -6.71 -5.45
C ALA A 76 -13.30 -5.60 -6.30
N GLY A 77 -13.64 -4.49 -5.65
CA GLY A 77 -14.38 -3.40 -6.29
C GLY A 77 -13.62 -2.78 -7.47
N VAL A 78 -12.35 -2.43 -7.26
CA VAL A 78 -11.52 -1.82 -8.32
C VAL A 78 -11.25 -2.83 -9.45
N VAL A 79 -10.95 -4.08 -9.11
CA VAL A 79 -10.76 -5.16 -10.10
C VAL A 79 -12.05 -5.38 -10.92
N TRP A 80 -13.21 -5.39 -10.27
CA TRP A 80 -14.50 -5.50 -10.94
C TRP A 80 -14.76 -4.30 -11.86
N ALA A 81 -14.50 -3.07 -11.43
CA ALA A 81 -14.67 -1.88 -12.25
C ALA A 81 -13.79 -1.93 -13.52
N LEU A 82 -12.53 -2.36 -13.39
CA LEU A 82 -11.64 -2.55 -14.53
C LEU A 82 -12.12 -3.65 -15.46
N SER A 83 -12.66 -4.75 -14.93
CA SER A 83 -13.20 -5.85 -15.74
C SER A 83 -14.38 -5.41 -16.61
N ARG A 84 -15.23 -4.48 -16.12
CA ARG A 84 -16.30 -3.88 -16.92
C ARG A 84 -15.78 -3.05 -18.09
N GLN A 85 -14.60 -2.45 -17.93
CA GLN A 85 -13.89 -1.75 -19.02
C GLN A 85 -13.08 -2.71 -19.92
N ARG A 86 -13.26 -4.03 -19.77
CA ARG A 86 -12.53 -5.10 -20.47
C ARG A 86 -11.01 -5.08 -20.18
N ILE A 87 -10.60 -4.50 -19.06
CA ILE A 87 -9.22 -4.48 -18.60
C ILE A 87 -9.05 -5.62 -17.60
N ARG A 88 -8.19 -6.58 -17.96
CA ARG A 88 -7.87 -7.71 -17.08
C ARG A 88 -6.67 -7.34 -16.22
N VAL A 89 -6.82 -7.46 -14.91
CA VAL A 89 -5.77 -7.27 -13.93
C VAL A 89 -5.75 -8.45 -12.96
N VAL A 90 -4.57 -8.76 -12.45
CA VAL A 90 -4.45 -9.69 -11.32
C VAL A 90 -4.71 -8.91 -10.04
N LYS A 91 -5.65 -9.40 -9.21
CA LYS A 91 -5.85 -8.83 -7.87
C LYS A 91 -4.57 -9.03 -7.06
N THR A 92 -3.97 -7.94 -6.63
CA THR A 92 -2.82 -7.98 -5.73
C THR A 92 -3.22 -7.34 -4.41
N ALA A 93 -3.28 -8.14 -3.35
CA ALA A 93 -3.53 -7.60 -2.03
C ALA A 93 -2.30 -6.80 -1.57
N GLY A 94 -2.51 -5.55 -1.15
CA GLY A 94 -1.43 -4.67 -0.72
C GLY A 94 -0.56 -5.28 0.38
N ILE A 95 -1.16 -6.03 1.32
CA ILE A 95 -0.45 -6.75 2.38
C ILE A 95 0.51 -7.84 1.83
N GLU A 96 0.13 -8.50 0.73
CA GLU A 96 0.96 -9.54 0.10
C GLU A 96 2.14 -8.91 -0.66
N LEU A 97 1.87 -7.83 -1.40
CA LEU A 97 2.95 -7.09 -2.06
C LEU A 97 3.95 -6.56 -1.03
N ALA A 98 3.47 -5.93 0.05
CA ALA A 98 4.34 -5.39 1.09
C ALA A 98 5.19 -6.49 1.74
N TRP A 99 4.62 -7.67 1.99
CA TRP A 99 5.39 -8.82 2.50
C TRP A 99 6.46 -9.30 1.51
N THR A 100 6.10 -9.44 0.23
CA THR A 100 7.06 -9.81 -0.83
C THR A 100 8.20 -8.79 -0.95
N LEU A 101 7.90 -7.50 -0.79
CA LEU A 101 8.93 -6.45 -0.78
C LEU A 101 9.83 -6.53 0.47
N LEU A 102 9.30 -6.95 1.64
CA LEU A 102 10.13 -7.20 2.83
C LEU A 102 11.06 -8.40 2.64
N ASP A 103 10.56 -9.51 2.05
CA ASP A 103 11.39 -10.68 1.73
C ASP A 103 12.49 -10.31 0.72
N TYR A 104 12.14 -9.51 -0.29
CA TYR A 104 13.12 -9.01 -1.26
C TYR A 104 14.15 -8.09 -0.60
N ALA A 105 13.71 -7.18 0.28
CA ALA A 105 14.55 -6.26 1.03
C ALA A 105 15.59 -7.02 1.88
N ALA A 106 15.17 -8.09 2.56
CA ALA A 106 16.06 -8.94 3.34
C ALA A 106 17.12 -9.63 2.48
N ALA A 107 16.73 -10.19 1.32
CA ALA A 107 17.63 -10.87 0.40
C ALA A 107 18.66 -9.92 -0.25
N HIS A 108 18.33 -8.62 -0.38
CA HIS A 108 19.17 -7.62 -1.05
C HIS A 108 19.77 -6.60 -0.08
N GLN A 109 19.67 -6.85 1.24
CA GLN A 109 20.23 -6.00 2.30
C GLN A 109 19.72 -4.55 2.25
N TRP A 110 18.48 -4.35 1.87
CA TRP A 110 17.84 -3.04 1.85
C TRP A 110 17.61 -2.50 3.27
N ASN A 111 17.72 -1.18 3.41
CA ASN A 111 17.28 -0.47 4.60
C ASN A 111 15.76 -0.30 4.56
N VAL A 112 15.07 -0.80 5.59
CA VAL A 112 13.61 -0.74 5.68
C VAL A 112 13.20 0.19 6.81
N ALA A 113 12.24 1.08 6.52
CA ALA A 113 11.59 1.94 7.50
C ALA A 113 10.11 1.56 7.68
N LEU A 114 9.65 1.48 8.92
CA LEU A 114 8.24 1.28 9.27
C LEU A 114 7.74 2.54 9.98
N VAL A 115 6.63 3.11 9.46
CA VAL A 115 6.03 4.35 10.00
C VAL A 115 4.55 4.15 10.25
N GLY A 116 4.08 4.36 11.47
CA GLY A 116 2.66 4.30 11.79
C GLY A 116 2.25 3.18 12.72
N ALA A 117 0.97 2.81 12.71
CA ALA A 117 0.31 1.93 13.68
C ALA A 117 0.37 2.43 15.13
N SER A 118 -0.12 1.63 16.09
CA SER A 118 -0.01 1.96 17.51
C SER A 118 1.38 1.63 18.05
N PRO A 119 1.78 2.23 19.20
CA PRO A 119 3.05 1.93 19.86
C PRO A 119 3.25 0.43 20.10
N ASP A 120 2.24 -0.28 20.62
CA ASP A 120 2.31 -1.72 20.90
C ASP A 120 2.50 -2.56 19.64
N VAL A 121 1.80 -2.20 18.55
CA VAL A 121 1.95 -2.86 17.25
C VAL A 121 3.36 -2.63 16.71
N MET A 122 3.87 -1.40 16.78
CA MET A 122 5.22 -1.09 16.27
C MET A 122 6.31 -1.80 17.07
N GLU A 123 6.18 -1.87 18.41
CA GLU A 123 7.12 -2.61 19.24
C GLU A 123 7.13 -4.11 18.90
N THR A 124 5.94 -4.70 18.74
CA THR A 124 5.81 -6.10 18.31
C THR A 124 6.50 -6.34 16.96
N LEU A 125 6.26 -5.47 15.98
CA LEU A 125 6.87 -5.61 14.64
C LEU A 125 8.38 -5.46 14.66
N ARG A 126 8.90 -4.55 15.49
CA ARG A 126 10.35 -4.33 15.64
C ARG A 126 11.07 -5.61 16.10
N VAL A 127 10.41 -6.40 16.93
CA VAL A 127 10.96 -7.65 17.48
C VAL A 127 10.67 -8.84 16.54
N GLU A 128 9.42 -9.00 16.10
CA GLU A 128 9.00 -10.22 15.40
C GLU A 128 9.37 -10.25 13.92
N LEU A 129 9.34 -9.12 13.21
CA LEU A 129 9.63 -9.14 11.76
C LEU A 129 11.05 -9.63 11.44
N PRO A 130 12.12 -9.19 12.14
CA PRO A 130 13.46 -9.74 11.89
C PRO A 130 13.61 -11.23 12.25
N GLN A 131 12.79 -11.73 13.19
CA GLN A 131 12.76 -13.17 13.51
C GLN A 131 12.05 -13.99 12.43
N ARG A 132 11.01 -13.43 11.80
CA ARG A 132 10.22 -14.09 10.75
C ARG A 132 10.86 -13.97 9.37
N ILE A 133 11.62 -12.92 9.13
CA ILE A 133 12.28 -12.63 7.86
C ILE A 133 13.79 -12.49 8.13
N THR A 134 14.51 -13.58 7.99
CA THR A 134 15.96 -13.62 8.25
C THR A 134 16.71 -12.65 7.34
N GLY A 135 17.55 -11.81 7.92
CA GLY A 135 18.33 -10.80 7.17
C GLY A 135 17.59 -9.47 6.95
N LEU A 136 16.36 -9.31 7.46
CA LEU A 136 15.64 -8.04 7.37
C LEU A 136 16.33 -6.96 8.22
N ASN A 137 16.71 -5.86 7.58
CA ASN A 137 17.31 -4.70 8.24
C ASN A 137 16.25 -3.60 8.47
N LEU A 138 15.66 -3.57 9.66
CA LEU A 138 14.78 -2.47 10.09
C LEU A 138 15.64 -1.30 10.59
N SER A 139 16.01 -0.40 9.68
CA SER A 139 16.88 0.73 9.97
C SER A 139 16.16 1.88 10.69
N PHE A 140 14.81 1.94 10.58
CA PHE A 140 13.99 2.95 11.22
C PHE A 140 12.58 2.44 11.53
N THR A 141 12.09 2.71 12.75
CA THR A 141 10.72 2.40 13.15
C THR A 141 10.15 3.52 14.00
N VAL A 142 8.91 3.93 13.71
CA VAL A 142 8.19 4.94 14.50
C VAL A 142 6.69 4.68 14.46
N ASP A 143 6.01 4.73 15.60
CA ASP A 143 4.55 4.62 15.66
C ASP A 143 3.84 5.88 15.14
N GLY A 144 2.54 5.78 14.91
CA GLY A 144 1.73 6.85 14.33
C GLY A 144 1.14 7.85 15.32
N TYR A 145 1.43 7.70 16.62
CA TYR A 145 0.86 8.48 17.73
C TYR A 145 1.84 9.49 18.29
N GLN A 146 2.83 9.86 17.49
CA GLN A 146 3.78 10.92 17.85
C GLN A 146 3.10 12.29 17.95
N ALA A 147 3.58 13.13 18.86
CA ALA A 147 3.18 14.53 18.93
C ALA A 147 3.49 15.26 17.61
N GLU A 148 2.67 16.27 17.25
CA GLU A 148 2.83 16.95 15.96
C GLU A 148 4.21 17.59 15.79
N GLU A 149 4.77 18.09 16.89
CA GLU A 149 6.09 18.73 16.94
C GLU A 149 7.25 17.76 16.69
N ALA A 150 7.04 16.44 16.86
CA ALA A 150 8.05 15.42 16.60
C ALA A 150 8.19 15.07 15.11
N TRP A 151 7.12 15.25 14.32
CA TRP A 151 7.11 14.83 12.91
C TRP A 151 8.19 15.46 12.04
N PRO A 152 8.51 16.76 12.15
CA PRO A 152 9.61 17.37 11.38
C PRO A 152 10.96 16.68 11.61
N GLY A 153 11.25 16.29 12.87
CA GLY A 153 12.47 15.54 13.22
C GLY A 153 12.49 14.14 12.62
N ILE A 154 11.36 13.42 12.69
CA ILE A 154 11.16 12.09 12.09
C ILE A 154 11.38 12.15 10.57
N GLU A 155 10.80 13.14 9.91
CA GLU A 155 10.92 13.35 8.47
C GLU A 155 12.36 13.69 8.05
N ALA A 156 13.06 14.49 8.84
CA ALA A 156 14.48 14.80 8.61
C ALA A 156 15.36 13.56 8.74
N GLN A 157 15.11 12.72 9.76
CA GLN A 157 15.83 11.44 9.92
C GLN A 157 15.61 10.50 8.72
N LEU A 158 14.37 10.34 8.25
CA LEU A 158 14.06 9.53 7.06
C LEU A 158 14.76 10.05 5.80
N LYS A 159 14.78 11.37 5.62
CA LYS A 159 15.49 12.00 4.48
C LYS A 159 17.02 11.78 4.53
N THR A 160 17.59 11.75 5.73
CA THR A 160 19.02 11.48 5.92
C THR A 160 19.34 10.01 5.73
N LEU A 161 18.48 9.12 6.23
CA LEU A 161 18.67 7.68 6.16
C LEU A 161 18.48 7.12 4.74
N GLN A 162 17.61 7.74 3.94
CA GLN A 162 17.26 7.31 2.59
C GLN A 162 16.93 5.81 2.49
N PRO A 163 15.91 5.31 3.20
CA PRO A 163 15.59 3.89 3.17
C PRO A 163 15.20 3.42 1.77
N ASP A 164 15.55 2.18 1.44
CA ASP A 164 15.14 1.53 0.17
C ASP A 164 13.66 1.21 0.13
N LEU A 165 13.05 0.94 1.30
CA LEU A 165 11.63 0.65 1.45
C LEU A 165 11.07 1.35 2.69
N VAL A 166 10.00 2.15 2.50
CA VAL A 166 9.24 2.81 3.58
C VAL A 166 7.81 2.30 3.53
N LEU A 167 7.38 1.55 4.55
CA LEU A 167 6.01 1.11 4.71
C LEU A 167 5.28 2.03 5.68
N VAL A 168 4.13 2.56 5.25
CA VAL A 168 3.39 3.61 5.98
C VAL A 168 2.01 3.13 6.38
N ALA A 169 1.72 3.07 7.68
CA ALA A 169 0.48 2.62 8.29
C ALA A 169 -0.19 3.72 9.13
N LEU A 170 -0.38 4.91 8.56
CA LEU A 170 -1.02 6.06 9.21
C LEU A 170 -2.54 6.15 8.94
N GLY A 171 -3.07 5.21 8.14
CA GLY A 171 -4.45 5.22 7.68
C GLY A 171 -4.75 6.24 6.58
N VAL A 172 -5.80 5.94 5.79
CA VAL A 172 -6.29 6.84 4.72
C VAL A 172 -7.09 7.98 5.34
N PRO A 173 -6.89 9.24 4.92
CA PRO A 173 -6.04 9.75 3.85
C PRO A 173 -4.61 10.12 4.30
N ARG A 174 -4.31 10.05 5.61
CA ARG A 174 -3.07 10.58 6.19
C ARG A 174 -1.83 9.94 5.58
N GLN A 175 -1.82 8.60 5.39
CA GLN A 175 -0.66 7.90 4.84
C GLN A 175 -0.32 8.32 3.40
N GLU A 176 -1.31 8.54 2.53
CA GLU A 176 -1.08 8.96 1.14
C GLU A 176 -0.61 10.42 1.06
N THR A 177 -1.24 11.30 1.84
CA THR A 177 -0.89 12.72 1.85
C THR A 177 0.48 12.95 2.50
N TRP A 178 0.79 12.22 3.58
CA TRP A 178 2.09 12.27 4.23
C TRP A 178 3.20 11.69 3.33
N SER A 179 2.99 10.52 2.74
CA SER A 179 3.95 9.92 1.81
C SER A 179 4.18 10.82 0.58
N LYS A 180 3.14 11.52 0.09
CA LYS A 180 3.31 12.50 -0.97
C LYS A 180 4.21 13.67 -0.52
N ARG A 181 3.99 14.21 0.67
CA ARG A 181 4.73 15.36 1.17
C ARG A 181 6.20 15.03 1.47
N VAL A 182 6.45 13.85 2.04
CA VAL A 182 7.79 13.46 2.52
C VAL A 182 8.54 12.62 1.49
N GLY A 183 7.87 11.66 0.85
CA GLY A 183 8.48 10.69 -0.05
C GLY A 183 8.66 11.18 -1.49
N SER A 184 7.99 12.27 -1.92
CA SER A 184 8.17 12.74 -3.29
C SER A 184 9.59 13.26 -3.52
N GLY A 185 10.26 12.71 -4.52
CA GLY A 185 11.66 13.03 -4.83
C GLY A 185 12.69 12.41 -3.89
N GLN A 186 12.26 11.56 -2.95
CA GLN A 186 13.15 10.74 -2.14
C GLN A 186 13.42 9.40 -2.84
N PRO A 187 14.61 8.82 -2.66
CA PRO A 187 14.90 7.46 -3.14
C PRO A 187 14.05 6.42 -2.40
N GLY A 188 14.08 5.19 -2.92
CA GLY A 188 13.39 4.05 -2.33
C GLY A 188 11.90 4.00 -2.64
N LEU A 189 11.25 2.92 -2.22
CA LEU A 189 9.82 2.68 -2.39
C LEU A 189 9.05 3.16 -1.17
N TRP A 190 8.02 3.97 -1.39
CA TRP A 190 7.13 4.47 -0.33
C TRP A 190 5.74 3.88 -0.53
N MET A 191 5.29 3.00 0.36
CA MET A 191 4.04 2.27 0.20
C MET A 191 3.12 2.42 1.40
N GLY A 192 1.88 2.90 1.15
CA GLY A 192 0.80 2.87 2.13
C GLY A 192 0.28 1.45 2.32
N VAL A 193 0.32 0.94 3.57
CA VAL A 193 -0.06 -0.44 3.91
C VAL A 193 -1.27 -0.54 4.84
N GLY A 194 -1.77 0.59 5.35
CA GLY A 194 -2.94 0.64 6.22
C GLY A 194 -2.85 -0.32 7.39
N GLY A 195 -3.86 -1.17 7.57
CA GLY A 195 -3.93 -2.12 8.69
C GLY A 195 -3.07 -3.38 8.54
N SER A 196 -2.11 -3.43 7.62
CA SER A 196 -1.23 -4.60 7.47
C SER A 196 -0.35 -4.82 8.69
N PHE A 197 0.07 -3.76 9.35
CA PHE A 197 0.88 -3.83 10.57
C PHE A 197 0.12 -4.50 11.71
N ASP A 198 -1.16 -4.17 11.90
CA ASP A 198 -2.03 -4.83 12.89
C ASP A 198 -2.15 -6.34 12.63
N VAL A 199 -2.23 -6.74 11.35
CA VAL A 199 -2.31 -8.15 10.96
C VAL A 199 -1.00 -8.87 11.22
N TRP A 200 0.12 -8.26 10.90
CA TRP A 200 1.45 -8.86 11.11
C TRP A 200 1.82 -8.98 12.59
N ALA A 201 1.40 -8.02 13.41
CA ALA A 201 1.56 -8.05 14.85
C ALA A 201 0.52 -8.96 15.56
N GLY A 202 -0.41 -9.58 14.81
CA GLY A 202 -1.42 -10.48 15.38
C GLY A 202 -2.55 -9.80 16.15
N THR A 203 -2.58 -8.46 16.22
CA THR A 203 -3.65 -7.71 16.90
C THR A 203 -4.96 -7.74 16.13
N LYS A 204 -4.90 -7.91 14.79
CA LYS A 204 -6.07 -8.16 13.95
C LYS A 204 -5.89 -9.44 13.15
N LYS A 205 -6.98 -10.15 12.94
CA LYS A 205 -6.97 -11.38 12.14
C LYS A 205 -7.24 -11.04 10.68
N ARG A 206 -6.50 -11.67 9.77
CA ARG A 206 -6.83 -11.64 8.34
C ARG A 206 -8.11 -12.44 8.09
N ALA A 207 -8.89 -12.03 7.10
CA ALA A 207 -10.07 -12.78 6.69
C ALA A 207 -9.69 -14.22 6.32
N PRO A 208 -10.50 -15.22 6.71
CA PRO A 208 -10.29 -16.62 6.31
C PRO A 208 -10.17 -16.76 4.79
N GLY A 209 -9.37 -17.72 4.33
CA GLY A 209 -9.06 -17.89 2.91
C GLY A 209 -10.31 -18.04 2.02
N TRP A 210 -11.38 -18.68 2.52
CA TRP A 210 -12.65 -18.75 1.80
C TRP A 210 -13.32 -17.38 1.62
N MET A 211 -13.27 -16.50 2.64
CA MET A 211 -13.79 -15.13 2.51
C MET A 211 -12.96 -14.31 1.51
N CYS A 212 -11.63 -14.46 1.51
CA CYS A 212 -10.76 -13.85 0.51
C CYS A 212 -11.12 -14.32 -0.90
N ARG A 213 -11.39 -15.62 -1.08
CA ARG A 213 -11.80 -16.22 -2.37
C ARG A 213 -13.14 -15.68 -2.85
N PHE A 214 -14.11 -15.48 -1.96
CA PHE A 214 -15.42 -14.89 -2.27
C PHE A 214 -15.44 -13.36 -2.25
N GLN A 215 -14.28 -12.72 -2.11
CA GLN A 215 -14.16 -11.25 -2.12
C GLN A 215 -14.88 -10.57 -0.94
N LEU A 216 -15.04 -11.28 0.19
CA LEU A 216 -15.74 -10.83 1.39
C LEU A 216 -14.81 -10.26 2.47
N GLU A 217 -13.59 -9.90 2.14
CA GLU A 217 -12.62 -9.32 3.09
C GLU A 217 -13.16 -8.03 3.75
N TRP A 218 -13.88 -7.21 2.99
CA TRP A 218 -14.51 -6.00 3.48
C TRP A 218 -15.56 -6.29 4.57
N LEU A 219 -16.34 -7.36 4.41
CA LEU A 219 -17.35 -7.78 5.40
C LEU A 219 -16.68 -8.29 6.68
N TYR A 220 -15.59 -9.06 6.55
CA TYR A 220 -14.81 -9.53 7.69
C TYR A 220 -14.21 -8.36 8.49
N ARG A 221 -13.67 -7.36 7.80
CA ARG A 221 -13.16 -6.13 8.43
C ARG A 221 -14.29 -5.34 9.14
N LEU A 222 -15.50 -5.30 8.56
CA LEU A 222 -16.65 -4.68 9.20
C LEU A 222 -17.07 -5.40 10.48
N ILE A 223 -17.03 -6.74 10.48
CA ILE A 223 -17.33 -7.56 11.67
C ILE A 223 -16.31 -7.29 12.79
N GLN A 224 -15.01 -7.20 12.45
CA GLN A 224 -13.98 -6.87 13.45
C GLN A 224 -14.03 -5.41 13.94
N GLU A 225 -14.43 -4.49 13.08
CA GLU A 225 -14.50 -3.05 13.37
C GLU A 225 -15.88 -2.50 12.95
N PRO A 226 -16.94 -2.68 13.76
CA PRO A 226 -18.30 -2.23 13.41
C PRO A 226 -18.38 -0.72 13.17
N THR A 227 -17.50 0.06 13.77
CA THR A 227 -17.42 1.53 13.58
C THR A 227 -17.13 1.94 12.12
N ARG A 228 -16.64 1.02 11.30
CA ARG A 228 -16.37 1.23 9.86
C ARG A 228 -17.66 1.24 9.00
N TRP A 229 -18.84 0.96 9.56
CA TRP A 229 -20.07 0.89 8.77
C TRP A 229 -20.31 2.13 7.91
N ARG A 230 -19.98 3.33 8.42
CA ARG A 230 -20.10 4.59 7.65
C ARG A 230 -19.24 4.60 6.39
N ARG A 231 -18.03 4.02 6.47
CA ARG A 231 -17.12 3.89 5.32
C ARG A 231 -17.64 2.85 4.32
N MET A 232 -18.33 1.81 4.81
CA MET A 232 -18.92 0.77 3.95
C MET A 232 -20.10 1.29 3.12
N LEU A 233 -20.75 2.39 3.51
CA LEU A 233 -21.77 3.05 2.70
C LEU A 233 -21.22 3.56 1.35
N SER A 234 -19.93 3.75 1.23
CA SER A 234 -19.28 4.09 -0.04
C SER A 234 -19.31 2.94 -1.05
N LEU A 235 -19.44 1.67 -0.63
CA LEU A 235 -19.40 0.52 -1.54
C LEU A 235 -20.64 0.45 -2.45
N PRO A 236 -21.89 0.55 -1.97
CA PRO A 236 -23.05 0.65 -2.84
C PRO A 236 -22.97 1.85 -3.80
N ALA A 237 -22.54 3.02 -3.30
CA ALA A 237 -22.36 4.21 -4.13
C ALA A 237 -21.31 3.98 -5.21
N PHE A 238 -20.18 3.35 -4.88
CA PHE A 238 -19.15 2.96 -5.84
C PHE A 238 -19.72 2.06 -6.96
N VAL A 239 -20.48 1.01 -6.58
CA VAL A 239 -21.09 0.09 -7.56
C VAL A 239 -22.04 0.84 -8.49
N LEU A 240 -22.92 1.69 -7.93
CA LEU A 240 -23.86 2.48 -8.74
C LEU A 240 -23.15 3.44 -9.68
N ASP A 241 -22.10 4.12 -9.22
CA ASP A 241 -21.32 5.05 -10.05
C ASP A 241 -20.58 4.31 -11.16
N VAL A 242 -19.99 3.15 -10.88
CA VAL A 242 -19.33 2.31 -11.91
C VAL A 242 -20.34 1.80 -12.96
N ILE A 243 -21.57 1.49 -12.58
CA ILE A 243 -22.61 1.08 -13.54
C ILE A 243 -23.05 2.26 -14.42
N ARG A 244 -23.11 3.47 -13.88
CA ARG A 244 -23.61 4.67 -14.57
C ARG A 244 -22.56 5.35 -15.44
N LEU A 245 -21.30 5.35 -14.99
CA LEU A 245 -20.24 6.16 -15.57
C LEU A 245 -19.10 5.32 -16.20
N GLY A 246 -19.11 3.99 -15.98
CA GLY A 246 -18.04 3.05 -16.36
C GLY A 246 -18.24 2.32 -17.70
#